data_aba8e94b51e085d912b3fccb5eb16a4e
#
_entry.id   aba8e94b51e085d912b3fccb5eb16a4e
#
_cell.length_a   1.000
_cell.length_b   1.000
_cell.length_c   1.000
_cell.angle_alpha   90.00
_cell.angle_beta   90.00
_cell.angle_gamma   90.00
#
_symmetry.space_group_name_H-M   'P 1'
#
loop_
_entity.id
_entity.type
_entity.pdbx_description
1 polymer ?
#
loop_
_entity_poly.entity_id
_entity_poly.type
_entity_poly.pdbx_seq_one_letter_code
_entity_poly.pdbx_strand_id
1 'polypeptide(L)'
;MNLKLRSSAPPVADLAVVALSGGMDSCVTASLASKAGFDLALLHGDYGQRTEARERRAFFDIADFHAVPSARRLVVDFAGLRAVGGSALTDPAISLPEGDLERTGVPASYVPFRNAHLLSACVSWAEVLGARAIFVGFVEEDSSGYPDCREVFLRSFERTANLGTRPGTELAFHAPLIHLRKAEIVRQGLELGAPLHLSWSCYQGEELACGHCDSCLLRLRGFQEAGVPDPLLYGSDAG
;
A
#
# COMPACT_ATOMS: atom_id res chain seq x y z
N MET A 1 2.98 -23.51 51.57
CA MET A 1 2.00 -22.95 50.62
C MET A 1 2.77 -22.02 49.72
N ASN A 2 3.32 -22.56 48.59
CA ASN A 2 4.18 -21.79 47.65
C ASN A 2 3.32 -21.15 46.56
N LEU A 3 3.10 -19.84 46.67
CA LEU A 3 2.56 -19.07 45.59
C LEU A 3 3.64 -18.97 44.47
N LYS A 4 3.49 -19.75 43.38
CA LYS A 4 4.20 -19.47 42.14
C LYS A 4 3.61 -18.20 41.52
N LEU A 5 4.30 -17.08 41.66
CA LEU A 5 4.08 -15.90 40.83
C LEU A 5 4.29 -16.30 39.38
N ARG A 6 3.20 -16.38 38.62
CA ARG A 6 3.27 -16.48 37.16
C ARG A 6 3.80 -15.12 36.66
N SER A 7 5.04 -15.09 36.20
CA SER A 7 5.55 -14.00 35.38
C SER A 7 4.71 -13.98 34.10
N SER A 8 3.76 -13.05 34.02
CA SER A 8 3.08 -12.75 32.76
C SER A 8 4.06 -11.90 31.94
N ALA A 9 4.85 -12.57 31.09
CA ALA A 9 5.48 -11.87 29.97
C ALA A 9 4.37 -11.08 29.23
N PRO A 10 4.62 -9.84 28.80
CA PRO A 10 3.65 -9.13 27.97
C PRO A 10 3.30 -10.00 26.75
N PRO A 11 2.04 -9.98 26.30
CA PRO A 11 1.66 -10.75 25.11
C PRO A 11 2.57 -10.33 23.97
N VAL A 12 3.16 -11.30 23.29
CA VAL A 12 3.94 -11.04 22.06
C VAL A 12 2.96 -10.43 21.08
N ALA A 13 3.25 -9.21 20.62
CA ALA A 13 2.40 -8.56 19.62
C ALA A 13 2.30 -9.47 18.37
N ASP A 14 1.09 -9.64 17.87
CA ASP A 14 0.90 -10.38 16.61
C ASP A 14 1.61 -9.66 15.48
N LEU A 15 2.32 -10.41 14.62
CA LEU A 15 3.04 -9.83 13.48
C LEU A 15 2.13 -9.72 12.26
N ALA A 16 2.16 -8.59 11.59
CA ALA A 16 1.48 -8.36 10.33
C ALA A 16 2.47 -8.00 9.22
N VAL A 17 2.26 -8.56 8.03
CA VAL A 17 2.90 -8.08 6.80
C VAL A 17 2.03 -7.00 6.19
N VAL A 18 2.60 -5.82 5.93
CA VAL A 18 1.92 -4.71 5.26
C VAL A 18 2.51 -4.51 3.88
N ALA A 19 1.69 -4.58 2.84
CA ALA A 19 2.08 -4.19 1.49
C ALA A 19 2.17 -2.66 1.43
N LEU A 20 3.38 -2.12 1.51
CA LEU A 20 3.66 -0.68 1.58
C LEU A 20 4.24 -0.19 0.25
N SER A 21 3.42 0.39 -0.60
CA SER A 21 3.86 0.96 -1.88
C SER A 21 4.62 2.29 -1.74
N GLY A 22 4.53 2.94 -0.58
CA GLY A 22 4.97 4.32 -0.37
C GLY A 22 3.88 5.37 -0.65
N GLY A 23 2.75 4.97 -1.25
CA GLY A 23 1.60 5.83 -1.49
C GLY A 23 0.78 6.12 -0.23
N MET A 24 -0.11 7.13 -0.33
CA MET A 24 -0.94 7.62 0.78
C MET A 24 -1.75 6.50 1.45
N ASP A 25 -2.47 5.70 0.65
CA ASP A 25 -3.37 4.66 1.18
C ASP A 25 -2.59 3.60 1.96
N SER A 26 -1.46 3.15 1.44
CA SER A 26 -0.59 2.16 2.11
C SER A 26 0.07 2.74 3.37
N CYS A 27 0.38 4.04 3.39
CA CYS A 27 0.88 4.76 4.56
C CYS A 27 -0.15 4.77 5.70
N VAL A 28 -1.42 5.12 5.38
CA VAL A 28 -2.52 5.09 6.37
C VAL A 28 -2.78 3.66 6.84
N THR A 29 -2.73 2.68 5.94
CA THR A 29 -2.90 1.26 6.26
C THR A 29 -1.83 0.76 7.24
N ALA A 30 -0.57 1.14 7.06
CA ALA A 30 0.52 0.80 7.99
C ALA A 30 0.26 1.38 9.38
N SER A 31 -0.21 2.64 9.44
CA SER A 31 -0.56 3.30 10.70
C SER A 31 -1.74 2.63 11.40
N LEU A 32 -2.75 2.16 10.64
CA LEU A 32 -3.87 1.39 11.16
C LEU A 32 -3.44 0.05 11.75
N ALA A 33 -2.59 -0.70 11.03
CA ALA A 33 -2.06 -1.96 11.51
C ALA A 33 -1.27 -1.79 12.82
N SER A 34 -0.42 -0.75 12.89
CA SER A 34 0.32 -0.38 14.11
C SER A 34 -0.64 0.00 15.26
N LYS A 35 -1.67 0.81 14.98
CA LYS A 35 -2.67 1.21 15.98
C LYS A 35 -3.50 0.04 16.49
N ALA A 36 -3.74 -0.97 15.65
CA ALA A 36 -4.42 -2.21 16.03
C ALA A 36 -3.54 -3.12 16.93
N GLY A 37 -2.29 -2.74 17.19
CA GLY A 37 -1.37 -3.45 18.08
C GLY A 37 -0.51 -4.50 17.41
N PHE A 38 -0.45 -4.53 16.07
CA PHE A 38 0.46 -5.42 15.35
C PHE A 38 1.89 -4.88 15.35
N ASP A 39 2.85 -5.77 15.51
CA ASP A 39 4.22 -5.56 15.05
C ASP A 39 4.21 -5.57 13.51
N LEU A 40 4.96 -4.66 12.88
CA LEU A 40 4.96 -4.52 11.43
C LEU A 40 6.14 -5.22 10.79
N ALA A 41 5.88 -5.89 9.66
CA ALA A 41 6.83 -6.25 8.62
C ALA A 41 6.37 -5.61 7.31
N LEU A 42 7.20 -4.78 6.69
CA LEU A 42 6.82 -3.95 5.54
C LEU A 42 7.40 -4.52 4.26
N LEU A 43 6.56 -4.75 3.25
CA LEU A 43 6.96 -5.25 1.95
C LEU A 43 6.65 -4.23 0.86
N HIS A 44 7.67 -3.88 0.07
CA HIS A 44 7.57 -3.06 -1.13
C HIS A 44 7.85 -3.88 -2.37
N GLY A 45 7.16 -3.56 -3.47
CA GLY A 45 7.38 -4.19 -4.76
C GLY A 45 7.89 -3.21 -5.81
N ASP A 46 9.09 -3.46 -6.32
CA ASP A 46 9.61 -2.81 -7.51
C ASP A 46 9.20 -3.62 -8.74
N TYR A 47 8.53 -2.99 -9.71
CA TYR A 47 8.07 -3.65 -10.93
C TYR A 47 8.46 -2.87 -12.19
N GLY A 48 9.44 -1.97 -12.07
CA GLY A 48 9.92 -1.09 -13.14
C GLY A 48 9.01 0.10 -13.42
N GLN A 49 8.26 0.54 -12.42
CA GLN A 49 7.44 1.75 -12.50
C GLN A 49 8.30 3.00 -12.67
N ARG A 50 7.73 4.03 -13.31
CA ARG A 50 8.44 5.28 -13.67
C ARG A 50 9.05 6.00 -12.48
N THR A 51 8.43 5.92 -11.30
CA THR A 51 8.82 6.59 -10.05
C THR A 51 9.36 5.62 -9.00
N GLU A 52 9.96 4.49 -9.45
CA GLU A 52 10.48 3.43 -8.58
C GLU A 52 11.39 3.95 -7.47
N ALA A 53 12.37 4.79 -7.82
CA ALA A 53 13.33 5.32 -6.84
C ALA A 53 12.63 6.19 -5.78
N ARG A 54 11.64 6.99 -6.18
CA ARG A 54 10.92 7.88 -5.28
C ARG A 54 9.94 7.12 -4.38
N GLU A 55 9.25 6.12 -4.92
CA GLU A 55 8.35 5.25 -4.15
C GLU A 55 9.15 4.43 -3.12
N ARG A 56 10.30 3.91 -3.51
CA ARG A 56 11.22 3.18 -2.62
C ARG A 56 11.73 4.08 -1.49
N ARG A 57 12.04 5.35 -1.76
CA ARG A 57 12.40 6.32 -0.71
C ARG A 57 11.24 6.49 0.26
N ALA A 58 10.02 6.74 -0.23
CA ALA A 58 8.83 6.86 0.62
C ALA A 58 8.60 5.61 1.48
N PHE A 59 8.83 4.41 0.91
CA PHE A 59 8.77 3.15 1.68
C PHE A 59 9.73 3.17 2.87
N PHE A 60 10.99 3.53 2.67
CA PHE A 60 11.97 3.56 3.76
C PHE A 60 11.69 4.66 4.78
N ASP A 61 11.30 5.85 4.33
CA ASP A 61 10.95 6.96 5.21
C ASP A 61 9.76 6.61 6.13
N ILE A 62 8.73 5.96 5.59
CA ILE A 62 7.58 5.47 6.35
C ILE A 62 7.98 4.33 7.30
N ALA A 63 8.86 3.43 6.85
CA ALA A 63 9.38 2.34 7.69
C ALA A 63 10.19 2.88 8.88
N ASP A 64 10.98 3.93 8.67
CA ASP A 64 11.73 4.61 9.73
C ASP A 64 10.80 5.31 10.72
N PHE A 65 9.75 5.99 10.23
CA PHE A 65 8.73 6.62 11.08
C PHE A 65 8.07 5.61 12.03
N HIS A 66 7.75 4.41 11.53
CA HIS A 66 7.17 3.34 12.35
C HIS A 66 8.21 2.54 13.15
N ALA A 67 9.48 2.94 13.12
CA ALA A 67 10.60 2.26 13.79
C ALA A 67 10.67 0.74 13.46
N VAL A 68 10.26 0.35 12.24
CA VAL A 68 10.31 -1.05 11.81
C VAL A 68 11.78 -1.46 11.63
N PRO A 69 12.25 -2.54 12.26
CA PRO A 69 13.65 -2.95 12.13
C PRO A 69 13.98 -3.42 10.71
N SER A 70 15.24 -3.27 10.28
CA SER A 70 15.67 -3.60 8.91
C SER A 70 15.39 -5.06 8.52
N ALA A 71 15.45 -5.98 9.46
CA ALA A 71 15.10 -7.41 9.24
C ALA A 71 13.62 -7.65 8.92
N ARG A 72 12.76 -6.64 9.11
CA ARG A 72 11.33 -6.66 8.80
C ARG A 72 10.95 -5.68 7.69
N ARG A 73 11.93 -5.33 6.82
CA ARG A 73 11.73 -4.51 5.61
C ARG A 73 12.18 -5.32 4.41
N LEU A 74 11.29 -5.57 3.48
CA LEU A 74 11.57 -6.36 2.28
C LEU A 74 11.20 -5.56 1.03
N VAL A 75 12.14 -5.43 0.12
CA VAL A 75 11.90 -4.95 -1.25
C VAL A 75 11.99 -6.15 -2.17
N VAL A 76 10.94 -6.39 -2.94
CA VAL A 76 10.86 -7.51 -3.90
C VAL A 76 10.91 -6.95 -5.31
N ASP A 77 11.81 -7.47 -6.12
CA ASP A 77 11.92 -7.12 -7.53
C ASP A 77 10.97 -7.98 -8.38
N PHE A 78 10.01 -7.32 -9.00
CA PHE A 78 9.06 -7.88 -9.98
C PHE A 78 9.39 -7.42 -11.41
N ALA A 79 10.67 -7.24 -11.76
CA ALA A 79 11.10 -6.74 -13.08
C ALA A 79 10.49 -7.53 -14.25
N GLY A 80 10.11 -8.78 -14.05
CA GLY A 80 9.39 -9.59 -15.03
C GLY A 80 8.07 -8.96 -15.48
N LEU A 81 7.40 -8.16 -14.66
CA LEU A 81 6.15 -7.48 -15.04
C LEU A 81 6.38 -6.41 -16.11
N ARG A 82 7.56 -5.80 -16.17
CA ARG A 82 7.95 -4.89 -17.27
C ARG A 82 7.98 -5.64 -18.60
N ALA A 83 8.54 -6.85 -18.62
CA ALA A 83 8.63 -7.67 -19.82
C ALA A 83 7.25 -8.16 -20.30
N VAL A 84 6.28 -8.32 -19.41
CA VAL A 84 4.88 -8.63 -19.77
C VAL A 84 4.26 -7.46 -20.53
N GLY A 85 4.57 -6.21 -20.15
CA GLY A 85 4.10 -5.00 -20.83
C GLY A 85 2.64 -4.66 -20.54
N GLY A 86 2.05 -3.83 -21.40
CA GLY A 86 0.63 -3.50 -21.36
C GLY A 86 0.22 -2.42 -20.36
N SER A 87 1.18 -1.70 -19.75
CA SER A 87 0.88 -0.60 -18.82
C SER A 87 1.74 0.63 -19.09
N ALA A 88 1.12 1.80 -19.05
CA ALA A 88 1.80 3.08 -19.13
C ALA A 88 2.75 3.34 -17.93
N LEU A 89 2.65 2.59 -16.85
CA LEU A 89 3.58 2.72 -15.71
C LEU A 89 4.91 2.02 -15.94
N THR A 90 4.93 0.97 -16.76
CA THR A 90 6.12 0.12 -16.95
C THR A 90 6.68 0.18 -18.36
N ASP A 91 5.89 0.62 -19.35
CA ASP A 91 6.28 0.74 -20.75
C ASP A 91 6.37 2.23 -21.15
N PRO A 92 7.59 2.76 -21.40
CA PRO A 92 7.75 4.15 -21.82
C PRO A 92 7.16 4.46 -23.22
N ALA A 93 6.88 3.44 -24.05
CA ALA A 93 6.23 3.61 -25.34
C ALA A 93 4.73 3.90 -25.21
N ILE A 94 4.12 3.57 -24.07
CA ILE A 94 2.72 3.88 -23.77
C ILE A 94 2.68 5.20 -23.01
N SER A 95 2.08 6.23 -23.60
CA SER A 95 1.91 7.51 -22.94
C SER A 95 1.03 7.38 -21.70
N LEU A 96 1.45 7.98 -20.58
CA LEU A 96 0.59 8.11 -19.43
C LEU A 96 -0.45 9.21 -19.75
N PRO A 97 -1.74 8.88 -19.79
CA PRO A 97 -2.77 9.88 -20.10
C PRO A 97 -2.87 10.92 -18.99
N GLU A 98 -3.40 12.10 -19.33
CA GLU A 98 -3.92 13.05 -18.35
C GLU A 98 -4.93 12.36 -17.44
N GLY A 99 -4.96 12.77 -16.17
CA GLY A 99 -5.88 12.20 -15.20
C GLY A 99 -7.34 12.52 -15.55
N ASP A 100 -8.19 11.53 -15.38
CA ASP A 100 -9.62 11.64 -15.65
C ASP A 100 -10.38 10.86 -14.59
N LEU A 101 -10.98 11.58 -13.65
CA LEU A 101 -11.73 11.00 -12.53
C LEU A 101 -13.14 10.49 -12.93
N GLU A 102 -13.60 10.85 -14.13
CA GLU A 102 -14.88 10.37 -14.70
C GLU A 102 -14.70 9.16 -15.62
N ARG A 103 -13.46 8.69 -15.78
CA ARG A 103 -13.15 7.57 -16.67
C ARG A 103 -13.91 6.31 -16.26
N THR A 104 -14.51 5.67 -17.25
CA THR A 104 -15.10 4.34 -17.11
C THR A 104 -14.15 3.28 -17.66
N GLY A 105 -13.96 2.19 -16.92
CA GLY A 105 -13.11 1.07 -17.33
C GLY A 105 -11.71 1.08 -16.74
N VAL A 106 -10.88 0.13 -17.18
CA VAL A 106 -9.53 -0.08 -16.65
C VAL A 106 -8.58 0.93 -17.28
N PRO A 107 -7.84 1.74 -16.49
CA PRO A 107 -6.95 2.76 -17.02
C PRO A 107 -5.65 2.16 -17.61
N ALA A 108 -4.99 2.93 -18.49
CA ALA A 108 -3.70 2.54 -19.07
C ALA A 108 -2.56 2.40 -18.04
N SER A 109 -2.74 2.96 -16.84
CA SER A 109 -1.83 2.80 -15.69
C SER A 109 -1.96 1.44 -14.98
N TYR A 110 -2.96 0.64 -15.31
CA TYR A 110 -3.11 -0.69 -14.73
C TYR A 110 -1.96 -1.61 -15.19
N VAL A 111 -1.20 -2.15 -14.26
CA VAL A 111 -0.21 -3.20 -14.52
C VAL A 111 -0.91 -4.54 -14.34
N PRO A 112 -1.04 -5.36 -15.39
CA PRO A 112 -1.85 -6.58 -15.35
C PRO A 112 -1.48 -7.50 -14.20
N PHE A 113 -2.46 -7.73 -13.31
CA PHE A 113 -2.37 -8.67 -12.18
C PHE A 113 -1.23 -8.42 -11.18
N ARG A 114 -0.71 -7.16 -11.14
CA ARG A 114 0.42 -6.78 -10.26
C ARG A 114 0.13 -7.03 -8.78
N ASN A 115 -1.08 -6.72 -8.32
CA ASN A 115 -1.42 -6.88 -6.91
C ASN A 115 -1.48 -8.35 -6.48
N ALA A 116 -1.79 -9.28 -7.39
CA ALA A 116 -1.67 -10.72 -7.11
C ALA A 116 -0.20 -11.14 -6.87
N HIS A 117 0.75 -10.62 -7.64
CA HIS A 117 2.17 -10.88 -7.44
C HIS A 117 2.64 -10.31 -6.09
N LEU A 118 2.23 -9.09 -5.76
CA LEU A 118 2.52 -8.46 -4.47
C LEU A 118 1.94 -9.26 -3.31
N LEU A 119 0.67 -9.66 -3.40
CA LEU A 119 0.02 -10.49 -2.39
C LEU A 119 0.70 -11.84 -2.24
N SER A 120 1.13 -12.49 -3.34
CA SER A 120 1.86 -13.77 -3.30
C SER A 120 3.17 -13.63 -2.54
N ALA A 121 3.91 -12.54 -2.73
CA ALA A 121 5.13 -12.26 -1.98
C ALA A 121 4.83 -12.01 -0.49
N CYS A 122 3.76 -11.26 -0.19
CA CYS A 122 3.31 -11.04 1.19
C CYS A 122 2.97 -12.37 1.88
N VAL A 123 2.26 -13.28 1.22
CA VAL A 123 1.91 -14.61 1.73
C VAL A 123 3.16 -15.42 2.03
N SER A 124 4.08 -15.51 1.05
CA SER A 124 5.33 -16.27 1.21
C SER A 124 6.16 -15.75 2.40
N TRP A 125 6.25 -14.43 2.52
CA TRP A 125 7.00 -13.82 3.61
C TRP A 125 6.30 -13.93 4.95
N ALA A 126 4.98 -13.77 5.00
CA ALA A 126 4.16 -13.98 6.19
C ALA A 126 4.32 -15.39 6.76
N GLU A 127 4.32 -16.43 5.89
CA GLU A 127 4.54 -17.80 6.28
C GLU A 127 5.94 -18.02 6.89
N VAL A 128 6.98 -17.40 6.32
CA VAL A 128 8.36 -17.46 6.84
C VAL A 128 8.50 -16.78 8.19
N LEU A 129 7.86 -15.62 8.35
CA LEU A 129 7.91 -14.83 9.58
C LEU A 129 6.99 -15.34 10.69
N GLY A 130 6.04 -16.22 10.37
CA GLY A 130 4.97 -16.62 11.29
C GLY A 130 3.97 -15.47 11.55
N ALA A 131 3.80 -14.56 10.59
CA ALA A 131 2.81 -13.50 10.68
C ALA A 131 1.40 -14.07 10.55
N ARG A 132 0.42 -13.39 11.19
CA ARG A 132 -0.99 -13.82 11.21
C ARG A 132 -1.90 -12.96 10.35
N ALA A 133 -1.42 -11.81 9.90
CA ALA A 133 -2.20 -10.86 9.13
C ALA A 133 -1.40 -10.28 7.96
N ILE A 134 -2.12 -9.99 6.87
CA ILE A 134 -1.63 -9.22 5.73
C ILE A 134 -2.52 -7.99 5.58
N PHE A 135 -1.91 -6.80 5.56
CA PHE A 135 -2.61 -5.54 5.37
C PHE A 135 -2.29 -4.95 4.01
N VAL A 136 -3.33 -4.46 3.31
CA VAL A 136 -3.22 -3.81 2.00
C VAL A 136 -4.01 -2.51 1.96
N GLY A 137 -3.46 -1.51 1.30
CA GLY A 137 -4.11 -0.20 1.09
C GLY A 137 -4.99 -0.19 -0.16
N PHE A 138 -5.80 -1.23 -0.36
CA PHE A 138 -6.74 -1.28 -1.48
C PHE A 138 -7.95 -0.38 -1.21
N VAL A 139 -8.40 0.30 -2.26
CA VAL A 139 -9.57 1.18 -2.25
C VAL A 139 -10.40 0.82 -3.47
N GLU A 140 -11.70 0.60 -3.30
CA GLU A 140 -12.63 0.23 -4.36
C GLU A 140 -13.49 1.43 -4.80
N GLU A 141 -14.01 2.21 -3.84
CA GLU A 141 -14.96 3.29 -4.08
C GLU A 141 -14.33 4.50 -4.83
N ASP A 142 -13.21 5.01 -4.35
CA ASP A 142 -12.58 6.22 -4.85
C ASP A 142 -11.18 5.88 -5.35
N SER A 143 -11.12 5.10 -6.42
CA SER A 143 -9.89 4.47 -6.90
C SER A 143 -9.66 4.68 -8.39
N SER A 144 -8.49 4.22 -8.87
CA SER A 144 -8.15 4.22 -10.28
C SER A 144 -8.86 3.13 -11.10
N GLY A 145 -9.73 2.31 -10.52
CA GLY A 145 -10.49 1.28 -11.22
C GLY A 145 -9.72 -0.01 -11.51
N TYR A 146 -8.73 -0.36 -10.69
CA TYR A 146 -7.95 -1.60 -10.87
C TYR A 146 -8.74 -2.83 -10.43
N PRO A 147 -8.93 -3.85 -11.31
CA PRO A 147 -9.74 -5.03 -11.00
C PRO A 147 -9.18 -5.87 -9.83
N ASP A 148 -7.87 -5.83 -9.61
CA ASP A 148 -7.15 -6.55 -8.55
C ASP A 148 -7.01 -5.75 -7.24
N CYS A 149 -7.76 -4.64 -7.10
CA CYS A 149 -7.96 -3.91 -5.84
C CYS A 149 -9.33 -4.17 -5.20
N ARG A 150 -10.23 -4.91 -5.86
CA ARG A 150 -11.60 -5.13 -5.38
C ARG A 150 -11.65 -6.11 -4.20
N GLU A 151 -12.63 -5.92 -3.33
CA GLU A 151 -12.82 -6.79 -2.16
C GLU A 151 -13.03 -8.25 -2.55
N VAL A 152 -13.86 -8.51 -3.58
CA VAL A 152 -14.12 -9.87 -4.05
C VAL A 152 -12.83 -10.58 -4.50
N PHE A 153 -11.89 -9.85 -5.11
CA PHE A 153 -10.59 -10.39 -5.48
C PHE A 153 -9.77 -10.71 -4.22
N LEU A 154 -9.69 -9.79 -3.28
CA LEU A 154 -8.93 -9.96 -2.03
C LEU A 154 -9.44 -11.18 -1.23
N ARG A 155 -10.75 -11.33 -1.07
CA ARG A 155 -11.34 -12.48 -0.35
C ARG A 155 -11.07 -13.81 -1.06
N SER A 156 -11.12 -13.84 -2.37
CA SER A 156 -10.77 -15.01 -3.16
C SER A 156 -9.30 -15.37 -3.02
N PHE A 157 -8.43 -14.36 -2.99
CA PHE A 157 -6.99 -14.54 -2.83
C PHE A 157 -6.64 -15.03 -1.41
N GLU A 158 -7.26 -14.48 -0.36
CA GLU A 158 -7.13 -14.94 1.02
C GLU A 158 -7.45 -16.45 1.15
N ARG A 159 -8.57 -16.87 0.55
CA ARG A 159 -8.94 -18.28 0.53
C ARG A 159 -7.88 -19.15 -0.18
N THR A 160 -7.39 -18.67 -1.32
CA THR A 160 -6.35 -19.37 -2.10
C THR A 160 -5.06 -19.48 -1.30
N ALA A 161 -4.63 -18.41 -0.65
CA ALA A 161 -3.43 -18.37 0.18
C ALA A 161 -3.50 -19.40 1.33
N ASN A 162 -4.62 -19.41 2.07
CA ASN A 162 -4.81 -20.33 3.18
C ASN A 162 -4.92 -21.80 2.75
N LEU A 163 -5.33 -22.09 1.51
CA LEU A 163 -5.32 -23.43 0.94
C LEU A 163 -3.94 -23.86 0.43
N GLY A 164 -3.10 -22.90 0.04
CA GLY A 164 -1.80 -23.13 -0.61
C GLY A 164 -0.59 -23.03 0.30
N THR A 165 -0.76 -22.66 1.56
CA THR A 165 0.30 -22.56 2.57
C THR A 165 0.39 -23.83 3.43
N ARG A 166 1.41 -23.88 4.32
CA ARG A 166 1.62 -25.05 5.21
C ARG A 166 0.44 -25.29 6.13
N PRO A 167 0.14 -26.53 6.50
CA PRO A 167 -0.88 -26.83 7.50
C PRO A 167 -0.62 -26.06 8.81
N GLY A 168 -1.66 -25.35 9.28
CA GLY A 168 -1.57 -24.49 10.48
C GLY A 168 -1.16 -23.06 10.21
N THR A 169 -0.87 -22.69 8.95
CA THR A 169 -0.79 -21.28 8.55
C THR A 169 -2.21 -20.75 8.40
N GLU A 170 -2.52 -19.71 9.18
CA GLU A 170 -3.81 -19.02 9.11
C GLU A 170 -3.54 -17.51 8.94
N LEU A 171 -3.80 -17.00 7.74
CA LEU A 171 -3.56 -15.61 7.38
C LEU A 171 -4.90 -14.88 7.23
N ALA A 172 -5.09 -13.81 7.98
CA ALA A 172 -6.20 -12.88 7.81
C ALA A 172 -5.78 -11.72 6.89
N PHE A 173 -6.60 -11.41 5.88
CA PHE A 173 -6.32 -10.30 4.96
C PHE A 173 -7.19 -9.08 5.31
N HIS A 174 -6.54 -7.96 5.52
CA HIS A 174 -7.16 -6.70 5.91
C HIS A 174 -6.96 -5.64 4.84
N ALA A 175 -8.06 -5.06 4.37
CA ALA A 175 -8.09 -3.88 3.53
C ALA A 175 -8.95 -2.80 4.21
N PRO A 176 -8.42 -2.14 5.26
CA PRO A 176 -9.24 -1.29 6.13
C PRO A 176 -9.79 -0.05 5.43
N LEU A 177 -9.27 0.30 4.25
CA LEU A 177 -9.66 1.48 3.49
C LEU A 177 -10.59 1.17 2.32
N ILE A 178 -10.96 -0.10 2.11
CA ILE A 178 -11.54 -0.59 0.84
C ILE A 178 -12.81 0.14 0.43
N HIS A 179 -13.65 0.54 1.39
CA HIS A 179 -14.91 1.26 1.16
C HIS A 179 -14.85 2.75 1.51
N LEU A 180 -13.63 3.28 1.75
CA LEU A 180 -13.46 4.68 2.12
C LEU A 180 -13.18 5.55 0.89
N ARG A 181 -13.73 6.77 0.88
CA ARG A 181 -13.35 7.81 -0.07
C ARG A 181 -12.03 8.45 0.34
N LYS A 182 -11.32 9.07 -0.61
CA LYS A 182 -10.01 9.70 -0.36
C LYS A 182 -10.03 10.70 0.79
N ALA A 183 -11.08 11.51 0.90
CA ALA A 183 -11.24 12.45 2.01
C ALA A 183 -11.33 11.77 3.38
N GLU A 184 -11.99 10.61 3.46
CA GLU A 184 -12.09 9.83 4.70
C GLU A 184 -10.75 9.21 5.07
N ILE A 185 -10.01 8.73 4.07
CA ILE A 185 -8.64 8.20 4.24
C ILE A 185 -7.71 9.29 4.77
N VAL A 186 -7.77 10.50 4.21
CA VAL A 186 -6.97 11.66 4.69
C VAL A 186 -7.30 11.97 6.15
N ARG A 187 -8.61 12.12 6.50
CA ARG A 187 -9.03 12.41 7.87
C ARG A 187 -8.54 11.33 8.84
N GLN A 188 -8.74 10.06 8.50
CA GLN A 188 -8.29 8.94 9.31
C GLN A 188 -6.76 8.93 9.47
N GLY A 189 -6.02 9.21 8.39
CA GLY A 189 -4.56 9.35 8.45
C GLY A 189 -4.11 10.46 9.40
N LEU A 190 -4.77 11.61 9.38
CA LEU A 190 -4.49 12.73 10.28
C LEU A 190 -4.80 12.38 11.74
N GLU A 191 -5.94 11.77 12.02
CA GLU A 191 -6.32 11.32 13.36
C GLU A 191 -5.34 10.30 13.95
N LEU A 192 -4.76 9.45 13.11
CA LEU A 192 -3.75 8.46 13.49
C LEU A 192 -2.35 9.05 13.61
N GLY A 193 -2.11 10.28 13.17
CA GLY A 193 -0.77 10.84 13.02
C GLY A 193 0.06 10.12 11.96
N ALA A 194 -0.57 9.55 10.92
CA ALA A 194 0.12 8.90 9.83
C ALA A 194 1.03 9.89 9.09
N PRO A 195 2.25 9.49 8.68
CA PRO A 195 3.22 10.39 8.07
C PRO A 195 2.89 10.67 6.59
N LEU A 196 1.74 11.31 6.33
CA LEU A 196 1.24 11.61 4.98
C LEU A 196 2.22 12.44 4.16
N HIS A 197 3.05 13.26 4.80
CA HIS A 197 4.11 14.06 4.18
C HIS A 197 5.28 13.22 3.64
N LEU A 198 5.46 11.99 4.09
CA LEU A 198 6.47 11.05 3.60
C LEU A 198 5.96 10.21 2.42
N SER A 199 4.64 10.13 2.24
CA SER A 199 4.03 9.32 1.18
C SER A 199 4.19 9.95 -0.19
N TRP A 200 4.22 9.12 -1.24
CA TRP A 200 4.35 9.56 -2.63
C TRP A 200 3.32 8.88 -3.54
N SER A 201 2.53 9.66 -4.25
CA SER A 201 1.44 9.15 -5.08
C SER A 201 1.63 9.42 -6.57
N CYS A 202 2.47 10.39 -6.97
CA CYS A 202 2.64 10.78 -8.36
C CYS A 202 3.23 9.66 -9.22
N TYR A 203 2.70 9.49 -10.43
CA TYR A 203 3.18 8.48 -11.39
C TYR A 203 4.31 8.99 -12.31
N GLN A 204 4.65 10.29 -12.27
CA GLN A 204 5.57 10.92 -13.22
C GLN A 204 6.74 11.65 -12.55
N GLY A 205 6.45 12.45 -11.53
CA GLY A 205 7.46 13.27 -10.85
C GLY A 205 8.20 12.49 -9.77
N GLU A 206 9.46 12.85 -9.50
CA GLU A 206 10.25 12.27 -8.42
C GLU A 206 10.59 13.28 -7.31
N GLU A 207 10.69 14.57 -7.64
CA GLU A 207 10.94 15.65 -6.67
C GLU A 207 9.68 16.47 -6.39
N LEU A 208 8.97 16.88 -7.45
CA LEU A 208 7.69 17.54 -7.38
C LEU A 208 6.62 16.66 -8.00
N ALA A 209 5.47 16.54 -7.35
CA ALA A 209 4.33 15.83 -7.91
C ALA A 209 3.75 16.60 -9.11
N CYS A 210 3.33 15.89 -10.16
CA CYS A 210 2.89 16.54 -11.38
C CYS A 210 1.54 17.30 -11.25
N GLY A 211 0.69 16.90 -10.30
CA GLY A 211 -0.61 17.52 -10.07
C GLY A 211 -1.74 17.06 -10.99
N HIS A 212 -1.44 16.41 -12.12
CA HIS A 212 -2.41 16.14 -13.18
C HIS A 212 -2.59 14.64 -13.56
N CYS A 213 -1.80 13.69 -13.04
CA CYS A 213 -2.10 12.28 -13.22
C CYS A 213 -3.24 11.80 -12.31
N ASP A 214 -3.90 10.68 -12.65
CA ASP A 214 -5.04 10.13 -11.88
C ASP A 214 -4.75 10.11 -10.36
N SER A 215 -3.57 9.63 -9.96
CA SER A 215 -3.21 9.52 -8.55
C SER A 215 -3.02 10.87 -7.86
N CYS A 216 -2.47 11.87 -8.57
CA CYS A 216 -2.39 13.23 -8.04
C CYS A 216 -3.77 13.88 -7.90
N LEU A 217 -4.64 13.72 -8.91
CA LEU A 217 -6.00 14.27 -8.86
C LEU A 217 -6.82 13.67 -7.72
N LEU A 218 -6.78 12.33 -7.55
CA LEU A 218 -7.44 11.65 -6.44
C LEU A 218 -6.91 12.14 -5.08
N ARG A 219 -5.60 12.30 -4.96
CA ARG A 219 -4.98 12.77 -3.73
C ARG A 219 -5.36 14.22 -3.42
N LEU A 220 -5.22 15.14 -4.38
CA LEU A 220 -5.58 16.56 -4.23
C LEU A 220 -7.05 16.72 -3.86
N ARG A 221 -7.96 16.02 -4.55
CA ARG A 221 -9.38 15.99 -4.19
C ARG A 221 -9.60 15.51 -2.76
N GLY A 222 -8.92 14.44 -2.35
CA GLY A 222 -9.03 13.90 -1.00
C GLY A 222 -8.63 14.91 0.08
N PHE A 223 -7.52 15.63 -0.09
CA PHE A 223 -7.07 16.66 0.84
C PHE A 223 -8.00 17.88 0.82
N GLN A 224 -8.44 18.34 -0.36
CA GLN A 224 -9.39 19.44 -0.51
C GLN A 224 -10.72 19.14 0.20
N GLU A 225 -11.32 17.98 -0.03
CA GLU A 225 -12.58 17.57 0.61
C GLU A 225 -12.41 17.25 2.12
N ALA A 226 -11.20 16.93 2.56
CA ALA A 226 -10.89 16.81 3.98
C ALA A 226 -10.75 18.19 4.65
N GLY A 227 -10.60 19.28 3.89
CA GLY A 227 -10.47 20.64 4.38
C GLY A 227 -9.07 20.98 4.89
N VAL A 228 -8.04 20.30 4.42
CA VAL A 228 -6.64 20.48 4.83
C VAL A 228 -5.72 20.54 3.61
N PRO A 229 -4.60 21.29 3.67
CA PRO A 229 -3.63 21.33 2.58
C PRO A 229 -2.90 19.98 2.46
N ASP A 230 -2.61 19.56 1.20
CA ASP A 230 -1.71 18.44 0.96
C ASP A 230 -0.26 18.83 1.32
N PRO A 231 0.46 18.05 2.12
CA PRO A 231 1.84 18.35 2.47
C PRO A 231 2.85 18.12 1.35
N LEU A 232 2.45 17.54 0.20
CA LEU A 232 3.35 17.37 -0.94
C LEU A 232 3.53 18.68 -1.71
N LEU A 233 4.72 18.81 -2.32
CA LEU A 233 5.01 19.89 -3.26
C LEU A 233 4.66 19.45 -4.68
N TYR A 234 3.99 20.35 -5.39
CA TYR A 234 3.57 20.16 -6.78
C TYR A 234 4.35 21.07 -7.73
N GLY A 235 4.51 20.64 -8.98
CA GLY A 235 5.10 21.46 -10.03
C GLY A 235 4.24 22.69 -10.34
N SER A 236 4.83 23.72 -10.99
CA SER A 236 4.16 24.99 -11.29
C SER A 236 2.94 24.87 -12.20
N ASP A 237 2.76 23.74 -12.86
CA ASP A 237 1.66 23.46 -13.80
C ASP A 237 0.48 22.74 -13.13
N ALA A 238 0.54 22.55 -11.81
CA ALA A 238 -0.55 22.02 -11.00
C ALA A 238 -1.51 23.17 -10.66
N GLY A 239 -2.40 23.49 -11.61
CA GLY A 239 -3.42 24.52 -11.48
C GLY A 239 -4.75 24.00 -10.95
#